data_6d13bea884d3bc5a154c3d50a56c1df4
#
_entry.id   6d13bea884d3bc5a154c3d50a56c1df4
#
_cell.length_a   1.000
_cell.length_b   1.000
_cell.length_c   1.000
_cell.angle_alpha   90.00
_cell.angle_beta   90.00
_cell.angle_gamma   90.00
#
_symmetry.space_group_name_H-M   'P 1'
#
loop_
_entity.id
_entity.type
_entity.pdbx_description
1 polymer ?
#
loop_
_entity_poly.entity_id
_entity_poly.type
_entity_poly.pdbx_seq_one_letter_code
_entity_poly.pdbx_strand_id
1 'polypeptide(L)'
;MTRVLHLSTYGDNSGAGVAALRLLEAERSYGLDAELLLMAPSSEPLTGVHALGNDRRLYRAWQCKLWSERALVALLNGFNREQVFKTSLGRLGISMSALRPYIAKVDLIHLHWTQHAFLSLRTLEELCKLGLPIVITLHDYWWAQGIEQMATKPGELSAPLRRLDRQVRQRKAELMARDPIHWVTVSSSLANEVSRSPIVPRLGIRTIGNVLSAQYYQQAQMQETKASNEQAPYQILFVATRVDDPIKGWSYLTAAMRQLADLAGEQTAQMQLTLVGDLSDRTLLKQIPIPVQHLGSISDAERLRSLYAESSVLISTSERESFGQTLIEALACGTPVIARDSGGPADILINGVNGALVAHDKPQEMATALWQHFTEATAYQPEACRDSALRFTPTAIAQQYAQLYAQLIDDTQRANR
;
A
#
# COMPACT_ATOMS: atom_id res chain seq x y z
N MET A 1 -7.33 22.75 -18.14
CA MET A 1 -7.57 21.52 -17.37
C MET A 1 -6.22 20.85 -17.22
N THR A 2 -5.77 20.57 -16.01
CA THR A 2 -4.45 19.96 -15.76
C THR A 2 -4.44 18.53 -16.27
N ARG A 3 -3.45 18.15 -17.09
CA ARG A 3 -3.27 16.81 -17.63
C ARG A 3 -2.18 16.09 -16.88
N VAL A 4 -2.54 14.97 -16.23
CA VAL A 4 -1.63 14.19 -15.39
C VAL A 4 -1.44 12.81 -16.00
N LEU A 5 -0.18 12.38 -16.16
CA LEU A 5 0.13 11.01 -16.54
C LEU A 5 0.71 10.25 -15.34
N HIS A 6 -0.04 9.29 -14.85
CA HIS A 6 0.43 8.34 -13.85
C HIS A 6 1.19 7.19 -14.50
N LEU A 7 2.29 6.74 -13.87
CA LEU A 7 3.04 5.57 -14.29
C LEU A 7 3.10 4.54 -13.14
N SER A 8 2.69 3.31 -13.40
CA SER A 8 2.80 2.18 -12.45
C SER A 8 3.16 0.90 -13.19
N THR A 9 3.99 0.04 -12.58
CA THR A 9 4.32 -1.26 -13.20
C THR A 9 3.10 -2.16 -13.26
N TYR A 10 2.33 -2.20 -12.19
CA TYR A 10 1.16 -3.07 -12.04
C TYR A 10 -0.10 -2.26 -11.77
N GLY A 11 -1.25 -2.86 -12.06
CA GLY A 11 -2.58 -2.36 -11.76
C GLY A 11 -3.18 -3.04 -10.51
N ASP A 12 -4.31 -3.72 -10.69
CA ASP A 12 -5.16 -4.35 -9.67
C ASP A 12 -4.50 -5.50 -8.87
N ASN A 13 -3.42 -6.05 -9.39
CA ASN A 13 -2.70 -7.18 -8.78
C ASN A 13 -1.59 -6.76 -7.80
N SER A 14 -1.53 -5.51 -7.39
CA SER A 14 -0.58 -5.01 -6.39
C SER A 14 -1.18 -3.88 -5.56
N GLY A 15 -0.80 -3.78 -4.28
CA GLY A 15 -1.30 -2.71 -3.41
C GLY A 15 -1.03 -1.30 -3.92
N ALA A 16 0.16 -1.05 -4.45
CA ALA A 16 0.52 0.24 -5.05
C ALA A 16 -0.25 0.51 -6.36
N GLY A 17 -0.50 -0.53 -7.16
CA GLY A 17 -1.29 -0.42 -8.39
C GLY A 17 -2.76 -0.13 -8.09
N VAL A 18 -3.36 -0.82 -7.12
CA VAL A 18 -4.72 -0.52 -6.65
C VAL A 18 -4.82 0.92 -6.14
N ALA A 19 -3.80 1.40 -5.40
CA ALA A 19 -3.77 2.79 -4.95
C ALA A 19 -3.70 3.77 -6.12
N ALA A 20 -2.89 3.48 -7.16
CA ALA A 20 -2.80 4.31 -8.36
C ALA A 20 -4.11 4.33 -9.16
N LEU A 21 -4.79 3.19 -9.31
CA LEU A 21 -6.08 3.10 -9.98
C LEU A 21 -7.16 3.89 -9.24
N ARG A 22 -7.25 3.74 -7.92
CA ARG A 22 -8.21 4.50 -7.09
C ARG A 22 -7.95 6.00 -7.13
N LEU A 23 -6.68 6.40 -7.17
CA LEU A 23 -6.32 7.82 -7.32
C LEU A 23 -6.73 8.35 -8.69
N LEU A 24 -6.45 7.61 -9.77
CA LEU A 24 -6.90 7.96 -11.11
C LEU A 24 -8.41 8.21 -11.17
N GLU A 25 -9.21 7.28 -10.62
CA GLU A 25 -10.68 7.41 -10.57
C GLU A 25 -11.11 8.63 -9.77
N ALA A 26 -10.46 8.88 -8.63
CA ALA A 26 -10.74 10.02 -7.77
C ALA A 26 -10.43 11.35 -8.46
N GLU A 27 -9.29 11.45 -9.12
CA GLU A 27 -8.86 12.64 -9.84
C GLU A 27 -9.76 12.96 -11.04
N ARG A 28 -10.14 11.94 -11.81
CA ARG A 28 -11.08 12.10 -12.93
C ARG A 28 -12.46 12.55 -12.46
N SER A 29 -12.95 11.94 -11.36
CA SER A 29 -14.22 12.34 -10.74
C SER A 29 -14.16 13.77 -10.16
N TYR A 30 -12.99 14.22 -9.74
CA TYR A 30 -12.75 15.58 -9.25
C TYR A 30 -12.62 16.60 -10.39
N GLY A 31 -12.45 16.16 -11.64
CA GLY A 31 -12.37 17.01 -12.83
C GLY A 31 -10.96 17.22 -13.36
N LEU A 32 -9.98 16.41 -12.97
CA LEU A 32 -8.66 16.40 -13.61
C LEU A 32 -8.66 15.54 -14.89
N ASP A 33 -7.83 15.89 -15.85
CA ASP A 33 -7.58 15.08 -17.04
C ASP A 33 -6.41 14.12 -16.73
N ALA A 34 -6.73 13.01 -16.03
CA ALA A 34 -5.74 12.06 -15.57
C ALA A 34 -5.78 10.77 -16.41
N GLU A 35 -4.61 10.25 -16.73
CA GLU A 35 -4.40 8.95 -17.40
C GLU A 35 -3.38 8.11 -16.63
N LEU A 36 -3.50 6.78 -16.70
CA LEU A 36 -2.58 5.82 -16.06
C LEU A 36 -1.97 4.91 -17.12
N LEU A 37 -0.64 4.87 -17.18
CA LEU A 37 0.12 3.95 -18.01
C LEU A 37 0.70 2.82 -17.16
N LEU A 38 0.28 1.60 -17.45
CA LEU A 38 0.76 0.37 -16.83
C LEU A 38 1.83 -0.29 -17.70
N MET A 39 2.83 -0.91 -17.05
CA MET A 39 3.75 -1.81 -17.75
C MET A 39 3.17 -3.21 -17.92
N ALA A 40 2.56 -3.76 -16.89
CA ALA A 40 1.91 -5.07 -16.94
C ALA A 40 0.66 -5.04 -17.84
N PRO A 41 0.30 -6.18 -18.45
CA PRO A 41 -0.95 -6.26 -19.17
C PRO A 41 -2.15 -6.05 -18.24
N SER A 42 -3.21 -5.44 -18.77
CA SER A 42 -4.51 -5.31 -18.12
C SER A 42 -5.57 -5.95 -18.99
N SER A 43 -6.42 -6.77 -18.40
CA SER A 43 -7.49 -7.46 -19.10
C SER A 43 -8.77 -6.63 -19.21
N GLU A 44 -8.97 -5.68 -18.30
CA GLU A 44 -10.16 -4.85 -18.28
C GLU A 44 -9.88 -3.48 -18.93
N PRO A 45 -10.70 -3.06 -19.90
CA PRO A 45 -10.61 -1.74 -20.47
C PRO A 45 -11.18 -0.70 -19.49
N LEU A 46 -10.32 -0.13 -18.64
CA LEU A 46 -10.69 0.98 -17.79
C LEU A 46 -10.44 2.31 -18.51
N THR A 47 -11.37 3.24 -18.40
CA THR A 47 -11.26 4.56 -19.04
C THR A 47 -10.06 5.33 -18.49
N GLY A 48 -9.16 5.77 -19.40
CA GLY A 48 -7.93 6.48 -19.03
C GLY A 48 -6.79 5.57 -18.57
N VAL A 49 -6.93 4.25 -18.68
CA VAL A 49 -5.87 3.27 -18.39
C VAL A 49 -5.32 2.69 -19.68
N HIS A 50 -4.01 2.79 -19.84
CA HIS A 50 -3.26 2.22 -20.96
C HIS A 50 -2.29 1.17 -20.45
N ALA A 51 -2.21 0.02 -21.08
CA ALA A 51 -1.31 -1.05 -20.69
C ALA A 51 -0.32 -1.38 -21.81
N LEU A 52 0.96 -1.02 -21.62
CA LEU A 52 2.02 -1.34 -22.58
C LEU A 52 2.20 -2.85 -22.75
N GLY A 53 1.93 -3.62 -21.70
CA GLY A 53 1.99 -5.07 -21.73
C GLY A 53 0.96 -5.76 -22.60
N ASN A 54 -0.05 -5.03 -23.10
CA ASN A 54 -1.00 -5.55 -24.08
C ASN A 54 -0.37 -5.63 -25.49
N ASP A 55 0.70 -4.84 -25.76
CA ASP A 55 1.56 -5.08 -26.93
C ASP A 55 2.50 -6.26 -26.68
N ARG A 56 2.34 -7.32 -27.47
CA ARG A 56 3.10 -8.58 -27.32
C ARG A 56 4.62 -8.40 -27.43
N ARG A 57 5.09 -7.42 -28.20
CA ARG A 57 6.53 -7.15 -28.39
C ARG A 57 7.09 -6.44 -27.17
N LEU A 58 6.39 -5.39 -26.71
CA LEU A 58 6.79 -4.66 -25.50
C LEU A 58 6.73 -5.58 -24.27
N TYR A 59 5.70 -6.39 -24.12
CA TYR A 59 5.58 -7.36 -23.04
C TYR A 59 6.75 -8.33 -23.00
N ARG A 60 7.09 -8.95 -24.14
CA ARG A 60 8.23 -9.89 -24.21
C ARG A 60 9.57 -9.20 -23.88
N ALA A 61 9.79 -8.02 -24.43
CA ALA A 61 11.00 -7.25 -24.15
C ALA A 61 11.12 -6.89 -22.67
N TRP A 62 10.01 -6.51 -22.04
CA TRP A 62 9.95 -6.25 -20.60
C TRP A 62 10.22 -7.51 -19.79
N GLN A 63 9.56 -8.64 -20.11
CA GLN A 63 9.76 -9.90 -19.43
C GLN A 63 11.23 -10.36 -19.52
N CYS A 64 11.88 -10.26 -20.67
CA CYS A 64 13.30 -10.57 -20.82
C CYS A 64 14.16 -9.72 -19.87
N LYS A 65 13.91 -8.42 -19.77
CA LYS A 65 14.65 -7.52 -18.87
C LYS A 65 14.39 -7.86 -17.40
N LEU A 66 13.16 -8.10 -17.03
CA LEU A 66 12.75 -8.48 -15.67
C LEU A 66 13.44 -9.77 -15.23
N TRP A 67 13.37 -10.81 -16.07
CA TRP A 67 13.99 -12.10 -15.74
C TRP A 67 15.52 -12.04 -15.76
N SER A 68 16.12 -11.22 -16.63
CA SER A 68 17.56 -10.96 -16.62
C SER A 68 18.01 -10.30 -15.31
N GLU A 69 17.26 -9.33 -14.81
CA GLU A 69 17.52 -8.67 -13.54
C GLU A 69 17.40 -9.68 -12.38
N ARG A 70 16.34 -10.48 -12.36
CA ARG A 70 16.13 -11.52 -11.35
C ARG A 70 17.21 -12.60 -11.37
N ALA A 71 17.61 -13.06 -12.56
CA ALA A 71 18.70 -14.03 -12.69
C ALA A 71 20.01 -13.47 -12.16
N LEU A 72 20.33 -12.21 -12.45
CA LEU A 72 21.52 -11.54 -11.92
C LEU A 72 21.47 -11.44 -10.39
N VAL A 73 20.35 -11.03 -9.81
CA VAL A 73 20.19 -10.97 -8.35
C VAL A 73 20.32 -12.35 -7.72
N ALA A 74 19.69 -13.39 -8.31
CA ALA A 74 19.80 -14.77 -7.83
C ALA A 74 21.26 -15.25 -7.84
N LEU A 75 21.96 -15.04 -8.94
CA LEU A 75 23.38 -15.44 -9.08
C LEU A 75 24.27 -14.74 -8.05
N LEU A 76 24.09 -13.43 -7.89
CA LEU A 76 24.91 -12.64 -6.96
C LEU A 76 24.56 -12.90 -5.49
N ASN A 77 23.37 -13.40 -5.18
CA ASN A 77 22.93 -13.69 -3.81
C ASN A 77 22.87 -15.18 -3.47
N GLY A 78 23.62 -16.03 -4.16
CA GLY A 78 23.68 -17.46 -3.86
C GLY A 78 22.35 -18.19 -4.00
N PHE A 79 21.51 -17.75 -4.94
CA PHE A 79 20.18 -18.29 -5.24
C PHE A 79 19.16 -18.19 -4.08
N ASN A 80 19.37 -17.25 -3.15
CA ASN A 80 18.35 -16.94 -2.14
C ASN A 80 17.11 -16.34 -2.80
N ARG A 81 16.03 -17.15 -2.84
CA ARG A 81 14.78 -16.79 -3.54
C ARG A 81 14.04 -15.61 -2.90
N GLU A 82 14.13 -15.41 -1.60
CA GLU A 82 13.42 -14.33 -0.92
C GLU A 82 13.84 -12.95 -1.43
N GLN A 83 15.13 -12.74 -1.69
CA GLN A 83 15.63 -11.45 -2.13
C GLN A 83 15.38 -11.16 -3.62
N VAL A 84 15.22 -12.20 -4.45
CA VAL A 84 15.01 -12.03 -5.90
C VAL A 84 13.76 -11.21 -6.22
N PHE A 85 12.69 -11.36 -5.44
CA PHE A 85 11.44 -10.67 -5.66
C PHE A 85 11.31 -9.35 -4.88
N LYS A 86 12.16 -9.13 -3.89
CA LYS A 86 12.15 -7.94 -3.02
C LYS A 86 13.17 -6.87 -3.46
N THR A 87 13.90 -7.11 -4.57
CA THR A 87 14.94 -6.19 -5.08
C THR A 87 14.61 -5.72 -6.49
N SER A 88 14.98 -4.49 -6.80
CA SER A 88 15.03 -3.97 -8.17
C SER A 88 16.27 -3.11 -8.36
N LEU A 89 17.03 -3.40 -9.41
CA LEU A 89 18.30 -2.74 -9.66
C LEU A 89 18.13 -1.35 -10.28
N GLY A 90 16.95 -1.07 -10.88
CA GLY A 90 16.71 0.18 -11.60
C GLY A 90 17.62 0.43 -12.81
N ARG A 91 18.32 -0.62 -13.30
CA ARG A 91 19.26 -0.52 -14.43
C ARG A 91 18.58 -0.78 -15.77
N LEU A 92 17.59 -1.66 -15.78
CA LEU A 92 16.84 -2.03 -16.96
C LEU A 92 15.44 -1.39 -16.90
N GLY A 93 14.94 -0.97 -18.05
CA GLY A 93 13.62 -0.35 -18.17
C GLY A 93 13.19 -0.26 -19.62
N ILE A 94 11.98 0.22 -19.86
CA ILE A 94 11.51 0.53 -21.22
C ILE A 94 12.22 1.77 -21.76
N SER A 95 12.23 1.91 -23.08
CA SER A 95 12.81 3.08 -23.74
C SER A 95 11.88 4.29 -23.68
N MET A 96 12.44 5.49 -23.71
CA MET A 96 11.66 6.73 -23.84
C MET A 96 10.76 6.75 -25.08
N SER A 97 11.14 6.06 -26.17
CA SER A 97 10.30 5.96 -27.37
C SER A 97 8.92 5.31 -27.08
N ALA A 98 8.85 4.38 -26.14
CA ALA A 98 7.58 3.77 -25.74
C ALA A 98 6.71 4.70 -24.88
N LEU A 99 7.30 5.67 -24.17
CA LEU A 99 6.60 6.64 -23.33
C LEU A 99 6.16 7.89 -24.10
N ARG A 100 6.90 8.30 -25.14
CA ARG A 100 6.67 9.54 -25.90
C ARG A 100 5.21 9.77 -26.32
N PRO A 101 4.45 8.77 -26.84
CA PRO A 101 3.07 9.00 -27.24
C PRO A 101 2.16 9.50 -26.11
N TYR A 102 2.44 9.09 -24.88
CA TYR A 102 1.65 9.41 -23.70
C TYR A 102 2.09 10.72 -23.03
N ILE A 103 3.39 11.06 -23.13
CA ILE A 103 3.97 12.23 -22.46
C ILE A 103 3.75 13.53 -23.25
N ALA A 104 3.56 13.45 -24.57
CA ALA A 104 3.59 14.61 -25.47
C ALA A 104 2.59 15.73 -25.15
N LYS A 105 1.58 15.46 -24.33
CA LYS A 105 0.47 16.39 -24.06
C LYS A 105 0.17 16.58 -22.58
N VAL A 106 1.04 16.13 -21.67
CA VAL A 106 0.80 16.22 -20.23
C VAL A 106 1.50 17.41 -19.61
N ASP A 107 0.94 17.91 -18.52
CA ASP A 107 1.47 19.03 -17.77
C ASP A 107 2.32 18.55 -16.57
N LEU A 108 2.13 17.29 -16.13
CA LEU A 108 2.80 16.68 -15.00
C LEU A 108 2.88 15.16 -15.14
N ILE A 109 3.97 14.56 -14.63
CA ILE A 109 4.16 13.11 -14.55
C ILE A 109 4.11 12.68 -13.09
N HIS A 110 3.31 11.65 -12.79
CA HIS A 110 3.18 11.09 -11.44
C HIS A 110 3.63 9.63 -11.43
N LEU A 111 4.70 9.33 -10.70
CA LEU A 111 5.26 8.00 -10.58
C LEU A 111 4.74 7.33 -9.31
N HIS A 112 4.24 6.12 -9.44
CA HIS A 112 3.90 5.24 -8.32
C HIS A 112 4.96 4.17 -8.15
N TRP A 113 4.59 2.91 -8.26
CA TRP A 113 5.52 1.80 -8.17
C TRP A 113 6.04 1.41 -9.56
N THR A 114 7.26 1.86 -9.91
CA THR A 114 7.82 1.76 -11.27
C THR A 114 9.04 0.83 -11.37
N GLN A 115 9.22 -0.04 -10.37
CA GLN A 115 10.30 -1.04 -10.33
C GLN A 115 10.03 -2.19 -11.33
N HIS A 116 10.74 -3.30 -11.17
CA HIS A 116 10.65 -4.51 -11.99
C HIS A 116 10.85 -4.23 -13.48
N ALA A 117 11.94 -3.53 -13.81
CA ALA A 117 12.34 -3.23 -15.18
C ALA A 117 11.29 -2.41 -15.98
N PHE A 118 10.41 -1.65 -15.31
CA PHE A 118 9.56 -0.67 -15.99
C PHE A 118 10.34 0.62 -16.26
N LEU A 119 10.69 1.37 -15.22
CA LEU A 119 11.55 2.54 -15.37
C LEU A 119 12.97 2.25 -14.88
N SER A 120 13.96 2.50 -15.73
CA SER A 120 15.35 2.57 -15.29
C SER A 120 15.67 3.97 -14.76
N LEU A 121 16.73 4.09 -13.94
CA LEU A 121 17.23 5.40 -13.50
C LEU A 121 17.64 6.28 -14.69
N ARG A 122 18.10 5.67 -15.81
CA ARG A 122 18.37 6.39 -17.04
C ARG A 122 17.09 6.95 -17.69
N THR A 123 16.03 6.14 -17.73
CA THR A 123 14.73 6.60 -18.27
C THR A 123 14.16 7.72 -17.41
N LEU A 124 14.31 7.64 -16.09
CA LEU A 124 13.92 8.72 -15.19
C LEU A 124 14.72 10.01 -15.44
N GLU A 125 16.05 9.90 -15.64
CA GLU A 125 16.88 11.06 -16.01
C GLU A 125 16.45 11.70 -17.33
N GLU A 126 16.03 10.88 -18.30
CA GLU A 126 15.49 11.39 -19.58
C GLU A 126 14.11 12.06 -19.40
N LEU A 127 13.28 11.56 -18.47
CA LEU A 127 12.01 12.22 -18.09
C LEU A 127 12.24 13.57 -17.42
N CYS A 128 13.21 13.67 -16.50
CA CYS A 128 13.54 14.94 -15.84
C CYS A 128 13.98 16.01 -16.82
N LYS A 129 14.65 15.64 -17.92
CA LYS A 129 15.09 16.58 -18.98
C LYS A 129 13.94 17.17 -19.79
N LEU A 130 12.71 16.69 -19.63
CA LEU A 130 11.54 17.27 -20.31
C LEU A 130 11.09 18.60 -19.69
N GLY A 131 11.59 18.96 -18.50
CA GLY A 131 11.20 20.17 -17.79
C GLY A 131 9.77 20.15 -17.24
N LEU A 132 9.14 18.97 -17.18
CA LEU A 132 7.84 18.77 -16.54
C LEU A 132 8.03 18.46 -15.05
N PRO A 133 7.15 18.95 -14.15
CA PRO A 133 7.18 18.52 -12.76
C PRO A 133 6.92 17.01 -12.66
N ILE A 134 7.72 16.34 -11.82
CA ILE A 134 7.60 14.91 -11.56
C ILE A 134 7.25 14.71 -10.09
N VAL A 135 6.13 14.06 -9.82
CA VAL A 135 5.73 13.63 -8.49
C VAL A 135 6.06 12.15 -8.34
N ILE A 136 6.60 11.75 -7.20
CA ILE A 136 6.79 10.34 -6.84
C ILE A 136 6.01 10.07 -5.56
N THR A 137 4.97 9.23 -5.64
CA THR A 137 4.31 8.69 -4.45
C THR A 137 4.99 7.40 -4.01
N LEU A 138 5.53 7.44 -2.80
CA LEU A 138 6.21 6.32 -2.17
C LEU A 138 5.20 5.37 -1.54
N HIS A 139 5.15 4.15 -2.05
CA HIS A 139 4.38 3.04 -1.48
C HIS A 139 5.27 2.05 -0.73
N ASP A 140 6.58 2.13 -0.95
CA ASP A 140 7.63 1.34 -0.31
C ASP A 140 8.91 2.19 -0.14
N TYR A 141 10.00 1.56 0.28
CA TYR A 141 11.27 2.25 0.58
C TYR A 141 12.24 2.30 -0.60
N TRP A 142 11.91 1.69 -1.74
CA TRP A 142 12.88 1.52 -2.83
C TRP A 142 13.52 2.82 -3.30
N TRP A 143 12.75 3.88 -3.43
CA TRP A 143 13.27 5.18 -3.85
C TRP A 143 14.22 5.80 -2.81
N ALA A 144 14.00 5.52 -1.54
CA ALA A 144 14.82 6.03 -0.43
C ALA A 144 16.03 5.12 -0.10
N GLN A 145 16.09 3.95 -0.74
CA GLN A 145 17.14 2.95 -0.52
C GLN A 145 17.90 2.64 -1.83
N GLY A 146 18.78 1.64 -1.81
CA GLY A 146 19.47 1.17 -2.99
C GLY A 146 18.58 0.29 -3.88
N ILE A 147 18.78 -1.02 -3.76
CA ILE A 147 18.09 -2.01 -4.59
C ILE A 147 16.86 -2.65 -3.91
N GLU A 148 16.72 -2.49 -2.61
CA GLU A 148 15.69 -3.16 -1.81
C GLU A 148 14.39 -2.35 -1.73
N GLN A 149 13.26 -3.05 -1.76
CA GLN A 149 11.92 -2.45 -1.62
C GLN A 149 11.54 -2.23 -0.16
N MET A 150 12.03 -3.10 0.72
CA MET A 150 11.83 -3.03 2.16
C MET A 150 13.20 -3.03 2.83
N ALA A 151 13.33 -2.33 3.96
CA ALA A 151 14.55 -2.41 4.73
C ALA A 151 14.77 -3.84 5.24
N THR A 152 15.82 -4.49 4.76
CA THR A 152 16.22 -5.80 5.22
C THR A 152 17.04 -5.71 6.51
N LYS A 153 17.11 -6.83 7.23
CA LYS A 153 18.02 -6.93 8.37
C LYS A 153 19.47 -6.82 7.90
N PRO A 154 20.35 -6.16 8.66
CA PRO A 154 21.77 -6.10 8.32
C PRO A 154 22.33 -7.51 8.07
N GLY A 155 22.98 -7.74 6.91
CA GLY A 155 23.62 -9.01 6.56
C GLY A 155 22.88 -9.91 5.56
N GLU A 156 21.64 -9.61 5.20
CA GLU A 156 20.86 -10.42 4.25
C GLU A 156 21.36 -10.34 2.80
N LEU A 157 21.98 -9.23 2.40
CA LEU A 157 22.58 -9.11 1.07
C LEU A 157 24.01 -9.69 1.03
N SER A 158 24.33 -10.42 -0.01
CA SER A 158 25.70 -10.88 -0.30
C SER A 158 26.65 -9.69 -0.55
N ALA A 159 27.96 -9.91 -0.44
CA ALA A 159 28.95 -8.86 -0.67
C ALA A 159 28.85 -8.23 -2.08
N PRO A 160 28.66 -8.99 -3.18
CA PRO A 160 28.43 -8.42 -4.51
C PRO A 160 27.16 -7.56 -4.58
N LEU A 161 26.05 -8.01 -3.98
CA LEU A 161 24.81 -7.23 -3.96
C LEU A 161 24.94 -5.97 -3.11
N ARG A 162 25.64 -6.00 -1.97
CA ARG A 162 25.93 -4.78 -1.19
C ARG A 162 26.72 -3.74 -1.96
N ARG A 163 27.68 -4.20 -2.82
CA ARG A 163 28.39 -3.27 -3.71
C ARG A 163 27.46 -2.65 -4.73
N LEU A 164 26.59 -3.45 -5.34
CA LEU A 164 25.60 -3.00 -6.31
C LEU A 164 24.57 -2.05 -5.67
N ASP A 165 24.11 -2.37 -4.46
CA ASP A 165 23.22 -1.51 -3.67
C ASP A 165 23.83 -0.12 -3.47
N ARG A 166 25.10 -0.04 -3.06
CA ARG A 166 25.79 1.26 -2.89
C ARG A 166 25.88 2.04 -4.20
N GLN A 167 26.15 1.39 -5.32
CA GLN A 167 26.20 2.04 -6.63
C GLN A 167 24.82 2.60 -7.03
N VAL A 168 23.77 1.81 -6.85
CA VAL A 168 22.39 2.25 -7.16
C VAL A 168 21.98 3.39 -6.23
N ARG A 169 22.31 3.30 -4.93
CA ARG A 169 22.04 4.35 -3.94
C ARG A 169 22.74 5.66 -4.31
N GLN A 170 24.02 5.61 -4.66
CA GLN A 170 24.77 6.77 -5.10
C GLN A 170 24.15 7.38 -6.37
N ARG A 171 23.82 6.55 -7.38
CA ARG A 171 23.22 7.03 -8.62
C ARG A 171 21.84 7.69 -8.40
N LYS A 172 21.03 7.14 -7.51
CA LYS A 172 19.77 7.76 -7.09
C LYS A 172 20.03 9.12 -6.44
N ALA A 173 20.94 9.19 -5.47
CA ALA A 173 21.26 10.45 -4.78
C ALA A 173 21.76 11.53 -5.76
N GLU A 174 22.62 11.18 -6.71
CA GLU A 174 23.10 12.10 -7.76
C GLU A 174 21.96 12.60 -8.66
N LEU A 175 21.04 11.72 -9.03
CA LEU A 175 19.88 12.06 -9.85
C LEU A 175 18.93 12.99 -9.07
N MET A 176 18.57 12.62 -7.86
CA MET A 176 17.63 13.37 -7.03
C MET A 176 18.17 14.75 -6.56
N ALA A 177 19.49 14.92 -6.53
CA ALA A 177 20.10 16.21 -6.20
C ALA A 177 20.04 17.23 -7.34
N ARG A 178 19.81 16.79 -8.57
CA ARG A 178 19.87 17.66 -9.78
C ARG A 178 18.50 18.08 -10.27
N ASP A 179 17.50 17.24 -10.07
CA ASP A 179 16.23 17.34 -10.74
C ASP A 179 15.09 17.65 -9.75
N PRO A 180 14.13 18.50 -10.13
CA PRO A 180 12.99 18.87 -9.28
C PRO A 180 11.99 17.72 -9.20
N ILE A 181 12.28 16.75 -8.36
CA ILE A 181 11.36 15.64 -8.04
C ILE A 181 10.63 15.99 -6.75
N HIS A 182 9.31 15.88 -6.78
CA HIS A 182 8.44 16.16 -5.65
C HIS A 182 7.97 14.84 -5.00
N TRP A 183 8.14 14.77 -3.69
CA TRP A 183 7.94 13.54 -2.94
C TRP A 183 6.61 13.56 -2.20
N VAL A 184 5.86 12.50 -2.39
CA VAL A 184 4.66 12.20 -1.61
C VAL A 184 4.86 10.87 -0.91
N THR A 185 4.48 10.78 0.37
CA THR A 185 4.43 9.54 1.13
C THR A 185 2.99 9.26 1.53
N VAL A 186 2.65 7.98 1.59
CA VAL A 186 1.27 7.57 1.95
C VAL A 186 1.01 7.63 3.46
N SER A 187 2.06 7.82 4.26
CA SER A 187 1.95 7.99 5.72
C SER A 187 3.08 8.85 6.29
N SER A 188 2.85 9.43 7.45
CA SER A 188 3.86 10.21 8.19
C SER A 188 5.01 9.31 8.69
N SER A 189 4.71 8.07 9.03
CA SER A 189 5.73 7.09 9.40
C SER A 189 6.69 6.84 8.25
N LEU A 190 6.17 6.63 7.03
CA LEU A 190 6.99 6.49 5.83
C LEU A 190 7.79 7.77 5.55
N ALA A 191 7.18 8.95 5.71
CA ALA A 191 7.87 10.23 5.56
C ALA A 191 9.06 10.35 6.54
N ASN A 192 8.84 10.01 7.81
CA ASN A 192 9.88 10.05 8.83
C ASN A 192 11.04 9.09 8.54
N GLU A 193 10.75 7.89 8.02
CA GLU A 193 11.79 6.94 7.66
C GLU A 193 12.57 7.38 6.42
N VAL A 194 11.89 7.79 5.36
CA VAL A 194 12.55 8.18 4.10
C VAL A 194 13.31 9.49 4.22
N SER A 195 12.89 10.41 5.10
CA SER A 195 13.62 11.66 5.37
C SER A 195 15.02 11.46 5.97
N ARG A 196 15.29 10.29 6.52
CA ARG A 196 16.62 9.88 7.00
C ARG A 196 17.54 9.41 5.88
N SER A 197 17.00 9.17 4.70
CA SER A 197 17.76 8.74 3.53
C SER A 197 18.56 9.93 2.95
N PRO A 198 19.82 9.70 2.53
CA PRO A 198 20.56 10.74 1.79
C PRO A 198 20.06 10.93 0.36
N ILE A 199 19.14 10.08 -0.12
CA ILE A 199 18.58 10.14 -1.48
C ILE A 199 17.40 11.11 -1.53
N VAL A 200 16.52 11.02 -0.52
CA VAL A 200 15.29 11.83 -0.45
C VAL A 200 15.58 13.12 0.31
N PRO A 201 15.31 14.30 -0.27
CA PRO A 201 15.49 15.55 0.44
C PRO A 201 14.65 15.60 1.72
N ARG A 202 15.23 16.12 2.80
CA ARG A 202 14.51 16.26 4.08
C ARG A 202 13.37 17.27 4.04
N LEU A 203 13.45 18.25 3.16
CA LEU A 203 12.44 19.28 2.96
C LEU A 203 11.61 18.97 1.72
N GLY A 204 10.30 19.23 1.80
CA GLY A 204 9.41 19.10 0.65
C GLY A 204 8.71 17.75 0.49
N ILE A 205 8.83 16.83 1.47
CA ILE A 205 8.01 15.62 1.49
C ILE A 205 6.60 15.99 1.94
N ARG A 206 5.60 15.66 1.14
CA ARG A 206 4.18 15.75 1.52
C ARG A 206 3.64 14.38 1.91
N THR A 207 2.76 14.34 2.89
CA THR A 207 2.03 13.11 3.24
C THR A 207 0.62 13.24 2.74
N ILE A 208 0.21 12.34 1.83
CA ILE A 208 -1.15 12.22 1.30
C ILE A 208 -1.51 10.73 1.33
N GLY A 209 -2.53 10.37 2.11
CA GLY A 209 -2.97 8.99 2.25
C GLY A 209 -3.53 8.39 0.95
N ASN A 210 -3.70 7.09 0.92
CA ASN A 210 -4.33 6.41 -0.22
C ASN A 210 -5.84 6.67 -0.25
N VAL A 211 -6.41 6.57 -1.45
CA VAL A 211 -7.84 6.75 -1.68
C VAL A 211 -8.64 5.56 -1.15
N LEU A 212 -9.65 5.83 -0.35
CA LEU A 212 -10.70 4.89 -0.01
C LEU A 212 -11.62 4.70 -1.22
N SER A 213 -11.87 3.46 -1.64
CA SER A 213 -12.79 3.21 -2.74
C SER A 213 -14.22 3.62 -2.39
N ALA A 214 -14.90 4.26 -3.35
CA ALA A 214 -16.27 4.78 -3.18
C ALA A 214 -17.27 3.71 -2.72
N GLN A 215 -17.09 2.47 -3.14
CA GLN A 215 -17.95 1.34 -2.78
C GLN A 215 -18.02 1.04 -1.28
N TYR A 216 -17.01 1.44 -0.49
CA TYR A 216 -17.01 1.19 0.95
C TYR A 216 -17.75 2.25 1.75
N TYR A 217 -17.86 3.51 1.30
CA TYR A 217 -18.49 4.56 2.08
C TYR A 217 -19.87 5.00 1.57
N GLN A 218 -20.14 4.94 0.26
CA GLN A 218 -21.43 5.39 -0.30
C GLN A 218 -22.62 4.55 0.18
N GLN A 219 -22.43 3.23 0.31
CA GLN A 219 -23.47 2.32 0.77
C GLN A 219 -23.54 2.20 2.30
N ALA A 220 -22.47 2.55 3.02
CA ALA A 220 -22.48 2.58 4.49
C ALA A 220 -23.47 3.62 5.04
N GLN A 221 -23.77 4.68 4.28
CA GLN A 221 -24.79 5.67 4.62
C GLN A 221 -26.23 5.11 4.51
N MET A 222 -26.42 3.97 3.83
CA MET A 222 -27.74 3.36 3.62
C MET A 222 -28.04 2.17 4.54
N GLN A 223 -27.05 1.67 5.28
CA GLN A 223 -27.28 0.61 6.26
C GLN A 223 -27.43 1.22 7.66
N GLU A 224 -28.69 1.22 8.13
CA GLU A 224 -28.99 1.46 9.54
C GLU A 224 -28.19 0.49 10.42
N THR A 225 -27.70 1.02 11.53
CA THR A 225 -26.96 0.30 12.59
C THR A 225 -27.58 -1.08 12.84
N LYS A 226 -26.81 -2.13 12.64
CA LYS A 226 -27.18 -3.46 13.13
C LYS A 226 -27.44 -3.35 14.64
N ALA A 227 -28.65 -3.65 15.06
CA ALA A 227 -28.91 -3.95 16.44
C ALA A 227 -27.94 -5.07 16.87
N SER A 228 -27.14 -4.81 17.89
CA SER A 228 -26.26 -5.81 18.50
C SER A 228 -27.13 -7.01 18.90
N ASN A 229 -27.01 -8.10 18.14
CA ASN A 229 -27.62 -9.34 18.54
C ASN A 229 -26.75 -9.87 19.68
N GLU A 230 -27.17 -9.73 20.93
CA GLU A 230 -26.43 -10.10 22.13
C GLU A 230 -25.95 -11.57 22.15
N GLN A 231 -26.42 -12.37 21.20
CA GLN A 231 -26.08 -13.80 21.05
C GLN A 231 -25.15 -14.09 19.84
N ALA A 232 -24.76 -13.07 19.05
CA ALA A 232 -23.87 -13.31 17.93
C ALA A 232 -22.42 -13.50 18.39
N PRO A 233 -21.67 -14.45 17.80
CA PRO A 233 -20.27 -14.64 18.16
C PRO A 233 -19.44 -13.39 17.85
N TYR A 234 -18.42 -13.12 18.67
CA TYR A 234 -17.47 -12.04 18.41
C TYR A 234 -16.67 -12.33 17.15
N GLN A 235 -16.95 -11.58 16.09
CA GLN A 235 -16.35 -11.77 14.77
C GLN A 235 -15.07 -10.94 14.64
N ILE A 236 -13.92 -11.61 14.67
CA ILE A 236 -12.61 -11.01 14.42
C ILE A 236 -12.27 -11.22 12.96
N LEU A 237 -11.98 -10.16 12.22
CA LEU A 237 -11.62 -10.22 10.81
C LEU A 237 -10.13 -9.94 10.61
N PHE A 238 -9.48 -10.74 9.79
CA PHE A 238 -8.12 -10.49 9.29
C PHE A 238 -8.11 -10.58 7.77
N VAL A 239 -7.65 -9.51 7.10
CA VAL A 239 -7.63 -9.42 5.64
C VAL A 239 -6.23 -9.13 5.14
N ALA A 240 -5.72 -9.98 4.26
CA ALA A 240 -4.44 -9.80 3.59
C ALA A 240 -4.47 -10.47 2.21
N THR A 241 -3.64 -10.05 1.27
CA THR A 241 -3.48 -10.77 -0.01
C THR A 241 -2.99 -12.19 0.23
N ARG A 242 -2.01 -12.36 1.14
CA ARG A 242 -1.53 -13.65 1.62
C ARG A 242 -1.40 -13.61 3.13
N VAL A 243 -2.16 -14.45 3.81
CA VAL A 243 -2.29 -14.48 5.27
C VAL A 243 -0.99 -14.89 5.96
N ASP A 244 -0.28 -15.85 5.37
CA ASP A 244 0.99 -16.39 5.87
C ASP A 244 2.23 -15.64 5.34
N ASP A 245 2.07 -14.48 4.74
CA ASP A 245 3.23 -13.63 4.42
C ASP A 245 3.90 -13.19 5.74
N PRO A 246 5.21 -13.42 5.91
CA PRO A 246 5.94 -13.03 7.12
C PRO A 246 5.70 -11.58 7.54
N ILE A 247 5.57 -10.67 6.56
CA ILE A 247 5.32 -9.25 6.82
C ILE A 247 3.94 -8.99 7.45
N LYS A 248 2.97 -9.91 7.27
CA LYS A 248 1.63 -9.81 7.86
C LYS A 248 1.56 -10.29 9.31
N GLY A 249 2.69 -10.81 9.84
CA GLY A 249 2.90 -11.05 11.27
C GLY A 249 2.11 -12.24 11.82
N TRP A 250 2.10 -13.37 11.12
CA TRP A 250 1.42 -14.60 11.56
C TRP A 250 1.78 -15.02 13.00
N SER A 251 3.07 -14.94 13.35
CA SER A 251 3.53 -15.27 14.70
C SER A 251 2.96 -14.34 15.77
N TYR A 252 2.83 -13.06 15.45
CA TYR A 252 2.19 -12.08 16.34
C TYR A 252 0.70 -12.36 16.47
N LEU A 253 0.01 -12.64 15.35
CA LEU A 253 -1.41 -13.03 15.35
C LEU A 253 -1.66 -14.24 16.26
N THR A 254 -0.88 -15.32 16.07
CA THR A 254 -1.04 -16.54 16.88
C THR A 254 -0.78 -16.29 18.35
N ALA A 255 0.23 -15.47 18.68
CA ALA A 255 0.51 -15.11 20.06
C ALA A 255 -0.62 -14.28 20.68
N ALA A 256 -1.17 -13.30 19.95
CA ALA A 256 -2.30 -12.49 20.40
C ALA A 256 -3.57 -13.34 20.62
N MET A 257 -3.85 -14.27 19.70
CA MET A 257 -5.01 -15.16 19.84
C MET A 257 -4.87 -16.12 21.02
N ARG A 258 -3.67 -16.60 21.34
CA ARG A 258 -3.43 -17.41 22.56
C ARG A 258 -3.72 -16.61 23.83
N GLN A 259 -3.16 -15.40 23.91
CA GLN A 259 -3.40 -14.50 25.04
C GLN A 259 -4.89 -14.14 25.17
N LEU A 260 -5.58 -13.93 24.04
CA LEU A 260 -7.02 -13.67 24.04
C LEU A 260 -7.80 -14.89 24.57
N ALA A 261 -7.45 -16.11 24.16
CA ALA A 261 -8.07 -17.33 24.64
C ALA A 261 -7.85 -17.52 26.16
N ASP A 262 -6.66 -17.22 26.65
CA ASP A 262 -6.35 -17.25 28.09
C ASP A 262 -7.20 -16.24 28.88
N LEU A 263 -7.43 -15.05 28.35
CA LEU A 263 -8.29 -14.02 28.97
C LEU A 263 -9.77 -14.39 28.92
N ALA A 264 -10.24 -14.96 27.82
CA ALA A 264 -11.65 -15.25 27.58
C ALA A 264 -12.14 -16.52 28.25
N GLY A 265 -11.26 -17.49 28.53
CA GLY A 265 -11.62 -18.77 29.12
C GLY A 265 -12.70 -19.49 28.31
N GLU A 266 -13.81 -19.83 28.97
CA GLU A 266 -14.94 -20.52 28.31
C GLU A 266 -15.64 -19.72 27.24
N GLN A 267 -15.54 -18.37 27.27
CA GLN A 267 -16.13 -17.48 26.25
C GLN A 267 -15.39 -17.56 24.91
N THR A 268 -14.24 -18.21 24.85
CA THR A 268 -13.51 -18.50 23.60
C THR A 268 -14.39 -19.15 22.53
N ALA A 269 -15.34 -20.00 22.96
CA ALA A 269 -16.30 -20.67 22.06
C ALA A 269 -17.27 -19.69 21.36
N GLN A 270 -17.41 -18.46 21.87
CA GLN A 270 -18.25 -17.40 21.30
C GLN A 270 -17.47 -16.49 20.34
N MET A 271 -16.19 -16.77 20.11
CA MET A 271 -15.33 -16.00 19.21
C MET A 271 -15.14 -16.74 17.90
N GLN A 272 -14.96 -16.01 16.82
CA GLN A 272 -14.56 -16.54 15.52
C GLN A 272 -13.55 -15.61 14.86
N LEU A 273 -12.42 -16.19 14.45
CA LEU A 273 -11.46 -15.49 13.57
C LEU A 273 -11.74 -15.85 12.11
N THR A 274 -12.12 -14.86 11.32
CA THR A 274 -12.29 -15.00 9.87
C THR A 274 -11.03 -14.49 9.17
N LEU A 275 -10.39 -15.36 8.38
CA LEU A 275 -9.21 -15.05 7.59
C LEU A 275 -9.58 -14.91 6.11
N VAL A 276 -9.24 -13.78 5.49
CA VAL A 276 -9.42 -13.52 4.07
C VAL A 276 -8.05 -13.34 3.42
N GLY A 277 -7.80 -14.08 2.36
CA GLY A 277 -6.56 -14.10 1.59
C GLY A 277 -6.00 -15.48 1.37
N ASP A 278 -4.97 -15.57 0.53
CA ASP A 278 -4.31 -16.85 0.25
C ASP A 278 -3.55 -17.36 1.47
N LEU A 279 -3.51 -18.67 1.63
CA LEU A 279 -2.79 -19.36 2.69
C LEU A 279 -2.07 -20.56 2.09
N SER A 280 -0.74 -20.52 2.08
CA SER A 280 0.08 -21.56 1.47
C SER A 280 0.10 -22.85 2.32
N ASP A 281 0.13 -22.68 3.65
CA ASP A 281 0.16 -23.80 4.59
C ASP A 281 -1.05 -23.78 5.55
N ARG A 282 -2.04 -24.60 5.24
CA ARG A 282 -3.24 -24.74 6.09
C ARG A 282 -2.98 -25.35 7.47
N THR A 283 -1.82 -25.97 7.70
CA THR A 283 -1.47 -26.51 9.02
C THR A 283 -1.29 -25.41 10.06
N LEU A 284 -0.97 -24.19 9.61
CA LEU A 284 -0.86 -23.01 10.44
C LEU A 284 -2.16 -22.69 11.21
N LEU A 285 -3.32 -22.99 10.62
CA LEU A 285 -4.62 -22.76 11.30
C LEU A 285 -4.73 -23.48 12.62
N LYS A 286 -4.07 -24.65 12.79
CA LYS A 286 -4.04 -25.40 14.05
C LYS A 286 -3.32 -24.68 15.19
N GLN A 287 -2.57 -23.61 14.89
CA GLN A 287 -1.87 -22.83 15.90
C GLN A 287 -2.79 -21.82 16.61
N ILE A 288 -3.98 -21.55 16.05
CA ILE A 288 -4.96 -20.60 16.57
C ILE A 288 -5.89 -21.34 17.54
N PRO A 289 -6.00 -20.91 18.81
CA PRO A 289 -6.78 -21.62 19.83
C PRO A 289 -8.28 -21.27 19.86
N ILE A 290 -8.73 -20.37 18.99
CA ILE A 290 -10.15 -19.99 18.84
C ILE A 290 -10.70 -20.54 17.52
N PRO A 291 -12.04 -20.66 17.35
CA PRO A 291 -12.64 -21.05 16.08
C PRO A 291 -12.14 -20.20 14.92
N VAL A 292 -11.68 -20.83 13.82
CA VAL A 292 -11.14 -20.16 12.64
C VAL A 292 -11.93 -20.53 11.40
N GLN A 293 -12.31 -19.52 10.62
CA GLN A 293 -12.83 -19.67 9.27
C GLN A 293 -11.87 -19.06 8.25
N HIS A 294 -11.38 -19.85 7.30
CA HIS A 294 -10.54 -19.37 6.20
C HIS A 294 -11.34 -19.35 4.90
N LEU A 295 -11.55 -18.17 4.33
CA LEU A 295 -12.38 -17.94 3.13
C LEU A 295 -11.58 -17.93 1.82
N GLY A 296 -10.23 -17.94 1.90
CA GLY A 296 -9.40 -17.73 0.71
C GLY A 296 -9.41 -16.27 0.23
N SER A 297 -8.89 -16.06 -0.98
CA SER A 297 -8.92 -14.73 -1.61
C SER A 297 -10.33 -14.37 -2.08
N ILE A 298 -10.75 -13.14 -1.79
CA ILE A 298 -12.05 -12.60 -2.20
C ILE A 298 -11.79 -11.40 -3.12
N SER A 299 -12.20 -11.52 -4.38
CA SER A 299 -12.16 -10.45 -5.37
C SER A 299 -13.47 -9.67 -5.47
N ASP A 300 -14.57 -10.25 -4.98
CA ASP A 300 -15.87 -9.60 -4.94
C ASP A 300 -15.89 -8.52 -3.84
N ALA A 301 -15.94 -7.29 -4.28
CA ALA A 301 -15.90 -6.13 -3.42
C ALA A 301 -17.14 -6.00 -2.51
N GLU A 302 -18.31 -6.39 -3.00
CA GLU A 302 -19.55 -6.39 -2.22
C GLU A 302 -19.46 -7.42 -1.09
N ARG A 303 -18.93 -8.61 -1.38
CA ARG A 303 -18.71 -9.64 -0.38
C ARG A 303 -17.69 -9.21 0.68
N LEU A 304 -16.61 -8.56 0.25
CA LEU A 304 -15.59 -8.06 1.17
C LEU A 304 -16.15 -6.94 2.07
N ARG A 305 -16.93 -6.02 1.49
CA ARG A 305 -17.64 -4.97 2.22
C ARG A 305 -18.60 -5.57 3.28
N SER A 306 -19.37 -6.60 2.90
CA SER A 306 -20.26 -7.29 3.85
C SER A 306 -19.49 -7.90 5.01
N LEU A 307 -18.34 -8.54 4.74
CA LEU A 307 -17.49 -9.10 5.79
C LEU A 307 -16.96 -8.02 6.74
N TYR A 308 -16.52 -6.86 6.20
CA TYR A 308 -16.16 -5.75 7.08
C TYR A 308 -17.36 -5.35 7.96
N ALA A 309 -18.51 -5.05 7.37
CA ALA A 309 -19.68 -4.57 8.11
C ALA A 309 -20.25 -5.60 9.11
N GLU A 310 -20.05 -6.90 8.86
CA GLU A 310 -20.51 -7.99 9.73
C GLU A 310 -19.55 -8.30 10.88
N SER A 311 -18.31 -7.82 10.78
CA SER A 311 -17.29 -8.10 11.79
C SER A 311 -17.42 -7.16 12.98
N SER A 312 -17.11 -7.69 14.17
CA SER A 312 -17.04 -6.87 15.39
C SER A 312 -15.79 -5.99 15.39
N VAL A 313 -14.71 -6.48 14.79
CA VAL A 313 -13.43 -5.77 14.74
C VAL A 313 -12.56 -6.31 13.60
N LEU A 314 -11.81 -5.42 12.93
CA LEU A 314 -10.69 -5.80 12.07
C LEU A 314 -9.40 -5.79 12.89
N ILE A 315 -8.55 -6.80 12.73
CA ILE A 315 -7.20 -6.80 13.30
C ILE A 315 -6.13 -6.69 12.21
N SER A 316 -5.06 -5.98 12.52
CA SER A 316 -3.86 -5.91 11.68
C SER A 316 -2.61 -6.18 12.50
N THR A 317 -1.93 -7.27 12.18
CA THR A 317 -0.71 -7.71 12.88
C THR A 317 0.56 -7.50 12.09
N SER A 318 0.48 -6.76 10.97
CA SER A 318 1.60 -6.52 10.06
C SER A 318 2.84 -6.05 10.82
N GLU A 319 4.00 -6.61 10.50
CA GLU A 319 5.30 -6.15 11.02
C GLU A 319 5.67 -4.79 10.46
N ARG A 320 5.30 -4.54 9.21
CA ARG A 320 5.44 -3.27 8.52
C ARG A 320 4.24 -3.02 7.63
N GLU A 321 3.68 -1.84 7.75
CA GLU A 321 2.57 -1.39 6.92
C GLU A 321 2.81 0.05 6.48
N SER A 322 2.94 0.28 5.18
CA SER A 322 3.21 1.63 4.65
C SER A 322 2.01 2.55 4.81
N PHE A 323 0.79 2.01 4.74
CA PHE A 323 -0.44 2.77 4.90
C PHE A 323 -1.48 1.99 5.72
N GLY A 324 -2.08 0.93 5.15
CA GLY A 324 -3.16 0.16 5.78
C GLY A 324 -4.49 0.33 5.06
N GLN A 325 -4.53 -0.06 3.78
CA GLN A 325 -5.72 0.08 2.95
C GLN A 325 -6.95 -0.63 3.56
N THR A 326 -6.76 -1.85 4.08
CA THR A 326 -7.83 -2.63 4.73
C THR A 326 -8.38 -1.95 5.99
N LEU A 327 -7.57 -1.13 6.66
CA LEU A 327 -7.98 -0.40 7.86
C LEU A 327 -9.02 0.67 7.51
N ILE A 328 -8.74 1.49 6.50
CA ILE A 328 -9.69 2.54 6.07
C ILE A 328 -10.96 1.94 5.46
N GLU A 329 -10.88 0.78 4.81
CA GLU A 329 -12.02 0.04 4.28
C GLU A 329 -12.93 -0.46 5.41
N ALA A 330 -12.36 -1.06 6.46
CA ALA A 330 -13.09 -1.49 7.65
C ALA A 330 -13.77 -0.31 8.36
N LEU A 331 -13.01 0.75 8.63
CA LEU A 331 -13.53 1.96 9.27
C LEU A 331 -14.69 2.56 8.48
N ALA A 332 -14.59 2.63 7.16
CA ALA A 332 -15.67 3.12 6.30
C ALA A 332 -16.93 2.27 6.38
N CYS A 333 -16.81 0.96 6.66
CA CYS A 333 -17.93 0.07 6.92
C CYS A 333 -18.46 0.17 8.35
N GLY A 334 -17.88 1.01 9.21
CA GLY A 334 -18.27 1.17 10.61
C GLY A 334 -17.63 0.15 11.54
N THR A 335 -16.62 -0.59 11.08
CA THR A 335 -15.93 -1.62 11.84
C THR A 335 -14.67 -1.05 12.46
N PRO A 336 -14.52 -1.09 13.79
CA PRO A 336 -13.32 -0.62 14.47
C PRO A 336 -12.11 -1.47 14.14
N VAL A 337 -10.93 -0.91 14.35
CA VAL A 337 -9.67 -1.56 14.01
C VAL A 337 -8.75 -1.62 15.22
N ILE A 338 -8.21 -2.80 15.50
CA ILE A 338 -7.10 -2.97 16.45
C ILE A 338 -5.86 -3.37 15.64
N ALA A 339 -4.87 -2.50 15.63
CA ALA A 339 -3.68 -2.70 14.81
C ALA A 339 -2.38 -2.58 15.61
N ARG A 340 -1.41 -3.40 15.21
CA ARG A 340 -0.03 -3.27 15.64
C ARG A 340 0.56 -1.96 15.13
N ASP A 341 1.31 -1.24 15.96
CA ASP A 341 2.06 -0.06 15.54
C ASP A 341 3.19 -0.49 14.59
N SER A 342 2.88 -0.48 13.31
CA SER A 342 3.74 -0.94 12.24
C SER A 342 4.02 0.15 11.19
N GLY A 343 3.71 1.39 11.54
CA GLY A 343 3.93 2.59 10.72
C GLY A 343 2.63 3.24 10.26
N GLY A 344 2.11 2.91 9.07
CA GLY A 344 0.91 3.53 8.51
C GLY A 344 -0.34 3.52 9.39
N PRO A 345 -0.61 2.47 10.18
CA PRO A 345 -1.76 2.45 11.09
C PRO A 345 -1.83 3.64 12.06
N ALA A 346 -0.69 4.19 12.46
CA ALA A 346 -0.63 5.36 13.36
C ALA A 346 -1.26 6.63 12.76
N ASP A 347 -1.29 6.75 11.44
CA ASP A 347 -1.94 7.89 10.76
C ASP A 347 -3.45 7.68 10.59
N ILE A 348 -3.91 6.45 10.74
CA ILE A 348 -5.32 6.07 10.50
C ILE A 348 -6.08 5.98 11.82
N LEU A 349 -5.47 5.38 12.85
CA LEU A 349 -6.16 5.10 14.10
C LEU A 349 -6.10 6.27 15.08
N ILE A 350 -7.23 6.48 15.72
CA ILE A 350 -7.41 7.43 16.84
C ILE A 350 -7.84 6.58 18.03
N ASN A 351 -6.89 6.34 18.94
CA ASN A 351 -7.13 5.49 20.12
C ASN A 351 -8.40 5.93 20.88
N GLY A 352 -9.26 4.98 21.18
CA GLY A 352 -10.51 5.22 21.90
C GLY A 352 -11.65 5.79 21.05
N VAL A 353 -11.44 6.08 19.76
CA VAL A 353 -12.44 6.63 18.84
C VAL A 353 -12.83 5.62 17.77
N ASN A 354 -11.87 5.19 16.97
CA ASN A 354 -12.11 4.27 15.84
C ASN A 354 -11.35 2.95 15.98
N GLY A 355 -10.67 2.74 17.09
CA GLY A 355 -9.90 1.53 17.36
C GLY A 355 -8.78 1.75 18.37
N ALA A 356 -7.81 0.83 18.34
CA ALA A 356 -6.61 0.89 19.17
C ALA A 356 -5.34 0.59 18.36
N LEU A 357 -4.32 1.40 18.58
CA LEU A 357 -2.95 1.14 18.13
C LEU A 357 -2.20 0.51 19.30
N VAL A 358 -1.70 -0.73 19.11
CA VAL A 358 -1.01 -1.51 20.16
C VAL A 358 0.48 -1.60 19.85
N ALA A 359 1.29 -1.73 20.91
CA ALA A 359 2.74 -1.73 20.76
C ALA A 359 3.24 -2.86 19.83
N HIS A 360 4.31 -2.54 19.08
CA HIS A 360 4.84 -3.36 17.99
C HIS A 360 5.21 -4.79 18.43
N ASP A 361 5.75 -4.96 19.61
CA ASP A 361 6.30 -6.23 20.12
C ASP A 361 5.48 -6.86 21.27
N LYS A 362 4.25 -6.37 21.49
CA LYS A 362 3.41 -6.78 22.61
C LYS A 362 2.07 -7.38 22.17
N PRO A 363 2.01 -8.64 21.73
CA PRO A 363 0.76 -9.30 21.35
C PRO A 363 -0.28 -9.36 22.47
N GLN A 364 0.14 -9.32 23.74
CA GLN A 364 -0.76 -9.25 24.89
C GLN A 364 -1.57 -7.92 24.92
N GLU A 365 -1.03 -6.81 24.46
CA GLU A 365 -1.79 -5.54 24.37
C GLU A 365 -2.92 -5.67 23.33
N MET A 366 -2.68 -6.37 22.21
CA MET A 366 -3.73 -6.64 21.23
C MET A 366 -4.81 -7.53 21.81
N ALA A 367 -4.45 -8.59 22.52
CA ALA A 367 -5.39 -9.47 23.19
C ALA A 367 -6.24 -8.72 24.23
N THR A 368 -5.61 -7.87 25.04
CA THR A 368 -6.30 -7.02 26.02
C THR A 368 -7.27 -6.06 25.35
N ALA A 369 -6.84 -5.37 24.28
CA ALA A 369 -7.68 -4.43 23.54
C ALA A 369 -8.90 -5.13 22.90
N LEU A 370 -8.70 -6.35 22.36
CA LEU A 370 -9.79 -7.16 21.83
C LEU A 370 -10.77 -7.57 22.94
N TRP A 371 -10.25 -8.04 24.07
CA TRP A 371 -11.08 -8.46 25.20
C TRP A 371 -11.90 -7.31 25.76
N GLN A 372 -11.28 -6.16 25.97
CA GLN A 372 -11.96 -4.94 26.41
C GLN A 372 -13.06 -4.52 25.42
N HIS A 373 -12.77 -4.53 24.10
CA HIS A 373 -13.78 -4.22 23.10
C HIS A 373 -15.00 -5.13 23.16
N PHE A 374 -14.81 -6.40 23.49
CA PHE A 374 -15.92 -7.36 23.57
C PHE A 374 -16.70 -7.30 24.87
N THR A 375 -16.07 -6.89 25.97
CA THR A 375 -16.67 -6.98 27.33
C THR A 375 -17.07 -5.63 27.93
N GLU A 376 -16.50 -4.54 27.45
CA GLU A 376 -16.78 -3.22 28.01
C GLU A 376 -17.86 -2.49 27.19
N ALA A 377 -18.76 -1.77 27.89
CA ALA A 377 -19.83 -0.97 27.28
C ALA A 377 -19.31 0.24 26.44
N THR A 378 -18.00 0.49 26.46
CA THR A 378 -17.32 1.57 25.73
C THR A 378 -16.86 1.15 24.33
N ALA A 379 -17.56 0.18 23.72
CA ALA A 379 -17.28 -0.23 22.36
C ALA A 379 -17.21 0.96 21.39
N TYR A 380 -16.26 0.90 20.46
CA TYR A 380 -16.11 1.92 19.41
C TYR A 380 -17.40 2.09 18.62
N GLN A 381 -17.82 3.34 18.44
CA GLN A 381 -19.09 3.64 17.75
C GLN A 381 -18.90 3.53 16.23
N PRO A 382 -19.77 2.81 15.51
CA PRO A 382 -19.66 2.64 14.07
C PRO A 382 -19.66 3.98 13.29
N GLU A 383 -20.40 4.99 13.78
CA GLU A 383 -20.42 6.34 13.21
C GLU A 383 -19.05 7.00 13.31
N ALA A 384 -18.40 6.93 14.48
CA ALA A 384 -17.07 7.50 14.69
C ALA A 384 -16.01 6.80 13.81
N CYS A 385 -16.14 5.49 13.58
CA CYS A 385 -15.31 4.75 12.63
C CYS A 385 -15.51 5.31 11.21
N ARG A 386 -16.76 5.41 10.73
CA ARG A 386 -17.07 5.96 9.40
C ARG A 386 -16.58 7.39 9.22
N ASP A 387 -16.82 8.25 10.18
CA ASP A 387 -16.42 9.67 10.13
C ASP A 387 -14.89 9.79 10.04
N SER A 388 -14.15 8.95 10.75
CA SER A 388 -12.68 8.95 10.70
C SER A 388 -12.13 8.57 9.34
N ALA A 389 -12.88 7.79 8.54
CA ALA A 389 -12.51 7.37 7.19
C ALA A 389 -12.78 8.44 6.13
N LEU A 390 -13.64 9.45 6.39
CA LEU A 390 -14.04 10.47 5.40
C LEU A 390 -12.87 11.27 4.84
N ARG A 391 -11.80 11.46 5.59
CA ARG A 391 -10.57 12.14 5.14
C ARG A 391 -9.83 11.41 4.03
N PHE A 392 -10.15 10.14 3.78
CA PHE A 392 -9.58 9.31 2.73
C PHE A 392 -10.52 9.13 1.53
N THR A 393 -11.65 9.81 1.51
CA THR A 393 -12.60 9.75 0.38
C THR A 393 -11.95 10.23 -0.92
N PRO A 394 -12.45 9.77 -2.09
CA PRO A 394 -11.94 10.20 -3.39
C PRO A 394 -11.83 11.70 -3.52
N THR A 395 -12.88 12.43 -3.13
CA THR A 395 -12.88 13.91 -3.21
C THR A 395 -11.82 14.54 -2.31
N ALA A 396 -11.67 14.06 -1.07
CA ALA A 396 -10.72 14.63 -0.11
C ALA A 396 -9.26 14.42 -0.54
N ILE A 397 -8.94 13.26 -1.09
CA ILE A 397 -7.59 12.94 -1.56
C ILE A 397 -7.31 13.62 -2.91
N ALA A 398 -8.24 13.56 -3.88
CA ALA A 398 -8.06 14.20 -5.18
C ALA A 398 -7.88 15.72 -5.05
N GLN A 399 -8.57 16.37 -4.10
CA GLN A 399 -8.39 17.79 -3.80
C GLN A 399 -6.95 18.10 -3.36
N GLN A 400 -6.36 17.26 -2.50
CA GLN A 400 -4.99 17.45 -2.03
C GLN A 400 -3.98 17.32 -3.18
N TYR A 401 -4.16 16.32 -4.05
CA TYR A 401 -3.31 16.17 -5.23
C TYR A 401 -3.52 17.29 -6.25
N ALA A 402 -4.74 17.72 -6.50
CA ALA A 402 -5.03 18.84 -7.40
C ALA A 402 -4.34 20.13 -6.95
N GLN A 403 -4.36 20.43 -5.64
CA GLN A 403 -3.64 21.58 -5.08
C GLN A 403 -2.12 21.44 -5.24
N LEU A 404 -1.58 20.24 -4.99
CA LEU A 404 -0.16 19.95 -5.17
C LEU A 404 0.25 20.17 -6.64
N TYR A 405 -0.48 19.58 -7.59
CA TYR A 405 -0.18 19.68 -9.01
C TYR A 405 -0.24 21.12 -9.52
N ALA A 406 -1.26 21.87 -9.14
CA ALA A 406 -1.40 23.28 -9.51
C ALA A 406 -0.18 24.09 -9.02
N GLN A 407 0.22 23.91 -7.77
CA GLN A 407 1.40 24.57 -7.22
C GLN A 407 2.66 24.24 -8.02
N LEU A 408 2.90 22.94 -8.30
CA LEU A 408 4.11 22.50 -8.97
C LEU A 408 4.21 22.98 -10.43
N ILE A 409 3.08 23.01 -11.13
CA ILE A 409 3.01 23.53 -12.50
C ILE A 409 3.30 25.03 -12.50
N ASP A 410 2.72 25.79 -11.58
CA ASP A 410 2.97 27.24 -11.46
C ASP A 410 4.45 27.53 -11.14
N ASP A 411 5.04 26.79 -10.20
CA ASP A 411 6.45 26.95 -9.83
C ASP A 411 7.38 26.63 -11.00
N THR A 412 7.09 25.56 -11.76
CA THR A 412 7.85 25.20 -12.97
C THR A 412 7.74 26.27 -14.07
N GLN A 413 6.56 26.82 -14.29
CA GLN A 413 6.35 27.89 -15.27
C GLN A 413 7.06 29.16 -14.88
N ARG A 414 7.15 29.50 -13.61
CA ARG A 414 7.91 30.68 -13.12
C ARG A 414 9.42 30.48 -13.28
N ALA A 415 9.92 29.25 -13.03
CA ALA A 415 11.35 28.95 -13.19
C ALA A 415 11.81 28.95 -14.66
N ASN A 416 10.90 28.76 -15.62
CA ASN A 416 11.18 28.74 -17.05
C ASN A 416 11.01 30.11 -17.72
N ARG A 417 10.56 31.13 -16.99
CA ARG A 417 10.47 32.54 -17.42
C ARG A 417 11.71 33.32 -17.00
#